data_85f02f1176b20cd4c7c32baee09099e9
#
_entry.id   85f02f1176b20cd4c7c32baee09099e9
#
_cell.length_a   1.000
_cell.length_b   1.000
_cell.length_c   1.000
_cell.angle_alpha   90.00
_cell.angle_beta   90.00
_cell.angle_gamma   90.00
#
_symmetry.space_group_name_H-M   'P 1'
#
loop_
_entity.id
_entity.type
_entity.pdbx_description
1 polymer ?
#
loop_
_entity_poly.entity_id
_entity_poly.type
_entity_poly.pdbx_seq_one_letter_code
_entity_poly.pdbx_strand_id
1 'polypeptide(L)'
;MKRLWIVAAAVIAIAMASGCGAKSRPIPPELTHPDRVNDLAAKPDPKGIRLTWSRPMKYSGGASLKDLAGFRLLRAEGDGSLTDLAELPITDQERFQKVHRFAYVDTTAQMGHSYRYMMISETADGYRSDPSNVVEQTRTKPTPPLRPENFKLPMPAPLPGMPTPAPTP
;
A
#
# COMPACT_ATOMS: atom_id res chain seq x y z
N MET A 1 61.24 -30.84 13.08
CA MET A 1 60.08 -30.20 13.72
C MET A 1 59.95 -28.72 13.36
N LYS A 2 61.03 -27.90 13.42
CA LYS A 2 60.95 -26.45 13.09
C LYS A 2 60.49 -26.12 11.68
N ARG A 3 60.82 -26.92 10.66
CA ARG A 3 60.41 -26.68 9.27
C ARG A 3 58.89 -26.92 9.02
N LEU A 4 58.30 -27.82 9.78
CA LEU A 4 56.86 -28.14 9.68
C LEU A 4 55.98 -26.97 10.20
N TRP A 5 56.45 -26.29 11.25
CA TRP A 5 55.78 -25.13 11.82
C TRP A 5 55.82 -23.89 10.89
N ILE A 6 56.93 -23.72 10.15
CA ILE A 6 57.07 -22.61 9.19
C ILE A 6 56.10 -22.81 8.00
N VAL A 7 55.96 -24.03 7.51
CA VAL A 7 55.03 -24.31 6.43
C VAL A 7 53.57 -24.15 6.86
N ALA A 8 53.22 -24.60 8.08
CA ALA A 8 51.89 -24.42 8.62
C ALA A 8 51.53 -22.93 8.82
N ALA A 9 52.46 -22.12 9.31
CA ALA A 9 52.28 -20.67 9.46
C ALA A 9 52.10 -19.94 8.11
N ALA A 10 52.82 -20.35 7.07
CA ALA A 10 52.70 -19.78 5.73
C ALA A 10 51.36 -20.11 5.08
N VAL A 11 50.83 -21.32 5.26
CA VAL A 11 49.53 -21.73 4.72
C VAL A 11 48.38 -20.95 5.39
N ILE A 12 48.46 -20.71 6.73
CA ILE A 12 47.46 -19.92 7.46
C ILE A 12 47.50 -18.44 7.03
N ALA A 13 48.69 -17.88 6.78
CA ALA A 13 48.80 -16.50 6.30
C ALA A 13 48.21 -16.29 4.89
N ILE A 14 48.30 -17.26 4.00
CA ILE A 14 47.74 -17.22 2.65
C ILE A 14 46.18 -17.35 2.71
N ALA A 15 45.64 -18.13 3.63
CA ALA A 15 44.16 -18.28 3.80
C ALA A 15 43.50 -16.99 4.29
N MET A 16 44.20 -16.12 5.01
CA MET A 16 43.69 -14.84 5.48
C MET A 16 43.64 -13.73 4.41
N ALA A 17 44.35 -13.89 3.30
CA ALA A 17 44.41 -12.90 2.22
C ALA A 17 43.23 -12.98 1.22
N SER A 18 42.36 -14.01 1.31
CA SER A 18 41.27 -14.23 0.34
C SER A 18 39.98 -13.47 0.69
N GLY A 19 39.99 -12.57 1.65
CA GLY A 19 38.87 -11.75 2.04
C GLY A 19 38.61 -10.56 1.11
N CYS A 20 38.61 -10.76 -0.22
CA CYS A 20 38.06 -9.76 -1.14
C CYS A 20 36.52 -9.74 -1.04
N GLY A 21 35.98 -8.96 -0.13
CA GLY A 21 34.57 -8.60 -0.16
C GLY A 21 34.24 -8.01 -1.53
N ALA A 22 33.39 -8.69 -2.31
CA ALA A 22 32.86 -8.16 -3.55
C ALA A 22 32.09 -6.86 -3.23
N LYS A 23 32.66 -5.71 -3.54
CA LYS A 23 31.96 -4.43 -3.46
C LYS A 23 30.81 -4.47 -4.47
N SER A 24 29.58 -4.39 -4.02
CA SER A 24 28.45 -4.17 -4.91
C SER A 24 28.65 -2.88 -5.69
N ARG A 25 28.26 -2.89 -6.96
CA ARG A 25 28.31 -1.68 -7.79
C ARG A 25 27.48 -0.59 -7.13
N PRO A 26 27.92 0.69 -7.14
CA PRO A 26 27.10 1.80 -6.70
C PRO A 26 25.77 1.78 -7.46
N ILE A 27 24.67 1.86 -6.73
CA ILE A 27 23.34 1.96 -7.34
C ILE A 27 23.15 3.43 -7.70
N PRO A 28 22.80 3.76 -8.95
CA PRO A 28 22.50 5.13 -9.36
C PRO A 28 21.37 5.72 -8.48
N PRO A 29 21.44 6.98 -8.06
CA PRO A 29 20.44 7.62 -7.20
C PRO A 29 19.01 7.52 -7.74
N GLU A 30 18.83 7.60 -9.06
CA GLU A 30 17.54 7.45 -9.75
C GLU A 30 16.89 6.07 -9.59
N LEU A 31 17.62 5.06 -9.14
CA LEU A 31 17.12 3.72 -8.87
C LEU A 31 16.85 3.43 -7.39
N THR A 32 17.05 4.43 -6.52
CA THR A 32 16.90 4.29 -5.06
C THR A 32 15.58 4.83 -4.53
N HIS A 33 14.76 5.49 -5.37
CA HIS A 33 13.45 5.94 -4.94
C HIS A 33 12.44 4.77 -4.93
N PRO A 34 11.43 4.78 -4.05
CA PRO A 34 10.40 3.75 -4.00
C PRO A 34 9.62 3.66 -5.30
N ASP A 35 9.11 2.49 -5.63
CA ASP A 35 8.06 2.37 -6.63
C ASP A 35 6.83 3.19 -6.21
N ARG A 36 6.13 3.74 -7.20
CA ARG A 36 4.89 4.47 -6.95
C ARG A 36 3.78 3.54 -6.48
N VAL A 37 2.87 4.05 -5.67
CA VAL A 37 1.60 3.39 -5.38
C VAL A 37 0.72 3.40 -6.63
N ASN A 38 0.21 2.24 -7.05
CA ASN A 38 -0.57 2.10 -8.28
C ASN A 38 -2.04 1.74 -8.03
N ASP A 39 -2.39 1.45 -6.77
CA ASP A 39 -3.71 0.96 -6.37
C ASP A 39 -4.40 1.86 -5.34
N LEU A 40 -4.06 3.16 -5.34
CA LEU A 40 -4.79 4.13 -4.54
C LEU A 40 -6.26 4.09 -4.94
N ALA A 41 -7.14 3.90 -3.96
CA ALA A 41 -8.58 3.86 -4.15
C ALA A 41 -9.29 4.72 -3.10
N ALA A 42 -10.41 5.33 -3.48
CA ALA A 42 -11.23 6.16 -2.62
C ALA A 42 -12.67 5.62 -2.57
N LYS A 43 -13.29 5.66 -1.38
CA LYS A 43 -14.68 5.25 -1.18
C LYS A 43 -15.37 6.16 -0.16
N PRO A 44 -16.69 6.34 -0.23
CA PRO A 44 -17.43 7.00 0.82
C PRO A 44 -17.29 6.26 2.16
N ASP A 45 -17.13 7.01 3.25
CA ASP A 45 -17.07 6.50 4.62
C ASP A 45 -18.06 7.31 5.48
N PRO A 46 -18.68 6.75 6.54
CA PRO A 46 -19.55 7.51 7.43
C PRO A 46 -18.90 8.78 7.98
N LYS A 47 -17.60 8.75 8.24
CA LYS A 47 -16.85 9.87 8.82
C LYS A 47 -16.19 10.78 7.76
N GLY A 48 -16.06 10.34 6.49
CA GLY A 48 -15.27 11.08 5.50
C GLY A 48 -15.19 10.39 4.16
N ILE A 49 -14.03 10.48 3.54
CA ILE A 49 -13.64 9.71 2.37
C ILE A 49 -12.54 8.75 2.82
N ARG A 50 -12.77 7.46 2.67
CA ARG A 50 -11.78 6.43 2.97
C ARG A 50 -10.89 6.20 1.78
N LEU A 51 -9.59 6.34 1.99
CA LEU A 51 -8.53 6.02 1.05
C LEU A 51 -7.89 4.71 1.46
N THR A 52 -7.55 3.87 0.50
CA THR A 52 -6.84 2.60 0.71
C THR A 52 -5.80 2.39 -0.37
N TRP A 53 -4.66 1.80 -0.01
CA TRP A 53 -3.56 1.52 -0.93
C TRP A 53 -2.69 0.37 -0.40
N SER A 54 -1.85 -0.17 -1.28
CA SER A 54 -0.86 -1.17 -0.92
C SER A 54 0.53 -0.57 -0.74
N ARG A 55 1.33 -1.22 0.09
CA ARG A 55 2.73 -0.89 0.33
C ARG A 55 3.55 -1.15 -0.94
N PRO A 56 4.34 -0.19 -1.45
CA PRO A 56 5.34 -0.49 -2.48
C PRO A 56 6.39 -1.44 -1.90
N MET A 57 6.71 -2.48 -2.65
CA MET A 57 7.61 -3.55 -2.20
C MET A 57 9.02 -3.44 -2.78
N LYS A 58 9.22 -2.55 -3.74
CA LYS A 58 10.47 -2.40 -4.50
C LYS A 58 10.86 -0.93 -4.64
N TYR A 59 12.13 -0.73 -4.86
CA TYR A 59 12.64 0.48 -5.48
C TYR A 59 12.40 0.44 -6.99
N SER A 60 12.42 1.58 -7.66
CA SER A 60 12.30 1.70 -9.12
C SER A 60 13.34 0.87 -9.89
N GLY A 61 14.50 0.63 -9.28
CA GLY A 61 15.52 -0.29 -9.78
C GLY A 61 15.22 -1.77 -9.59
N GLY A 62 14.05 -2.15 -9.06
CA GLY A 62 13.60 -3.53 -8.88
C GLY A 62 14.11 -4.22 -7.60
N ALA A 63 15.02 -3.63 -6.84
CA ALA A 63 15.46 -4.15 -5.55
C ALA A 63 14.34 -4.08 -4.49
N SER A 64 14.36 -4.97 -3.48
CA SER A 64 13.39 -4.95 -2.38
C SER A 64 13.49 -3.68 -1.55
N LEU A 65 12.38 -2.98 -1.37
CA LEU A 65 12.26 -1.79 -0.53
C LEU A 65 12.26 -2.17 0.95
N LYS A 66 13.22 -1.62 1.72
CA LYS A 66 13.40 -1.97 3.14
C LYS A 66 13.21 -0.79 4.09
N ASP A 67 13.36 0.41 3.59
CA ASP A 67 13.47 1.67 4.35
C ASP A 67 12.31 2.62 4.11
N LEU A 68 11.14 2.11 3.68
CA LEU A 68 9.93 2.92 3.52
C LEU A 68 9.56 3.57 4.86
N ALA A 69 9.59 4.92 4.91
CA ALA A 69 9.31 5.71 6.10
C ALA A 69 7.84 6.12 6.19
N GLY A 70 7.20 6.38 5.06
CA GLY A 70 5.81 6.84 5.09
C GLY A 70 5.27 7.21 3.72
N PHE A 71 4.13 7.90 3.77
CA PHE A 71 3.42 8.40 2.61
C PHE A 71 3.02 9.85 2.82
N ARG A 72 3.09 10.63 1.76
CA ARG A 72 2.54 11.99 1.69
C ARG A 72 1.28 11.93 0.85
N LEU A 73 0.16 12.30 1.46
CA LEU A 73 -1.15 12.35 0.81
C LEU A 73 -1.46 13.77 0.38
N LEU A 74 -1.79 13.95 -0.89
CA LEU A 74 -2.18 15.20 -1.48
C LEU A 74 -3.66 15.18 -1.85
N ARG A 75 -4.32 16.34 -1.76
CA ARG A 75 -5.74 16.53 -2.11
C ARG A 75 -5.92 17.82 -2.92
N ALA A 76 -6.86 17.78 -3.85
CA ALA A 76 -7.45 18.95 -4.49
C ALA A 76 -8.96 18.89 -4.38
N GLU A 77 -9.63 20.02 -4.26
CA GLU A 77 -11.08 20.12 -4.37
C GLU A 77 -11.45 20.51 -5.80
N GLY A 78 -12.34 19.75 -6.43
CA GLY A 78 -12.71 19.94 -7.83
C GLY A 78 -11.48 20.01 -8.73
N ASP A 79 -11.38 21.07 -9.55
CA ASP A 79 -10.27 21.34 -10.48
C ASP A 79 -9.10 22.13 -9.84
N GLY A 80 -9.14 22.33 -8.53
CA GLY A 80 -8.09 23.02 -7.80
C GLY A 80 -6.72 22.33 -7.85
N SER A 81 -5.69 23.01 -7.37
CA SER A 81 -4.34 22.45 -7.28
C SER A 81 -4.24 21.43 -6.14
N LEU A 82 -3.43 20.37 -6.36
CA LEU A 82 -3.09 19.41 -5.33
C LEU A 82 -2.24 20.06 -4.25
N THR A 83 -2.65 19.93 -3.00
CA THR A 83 -1.95 20.42 -1.81
C THR A 83 -1.78 19.30 -0.80
N ASP A 84 -0.77 19.41 0.06
CA ASP A 84 -0.53 18.41 1.12
C ASP A 84 -1.73 18.36 2.06
N LEU A 85 -2.30 17.16 2.23
CA LEU A 85 -3.38 16.88 3.17
C LEU A 85 -2.85 16.27 4.46
N ALA A 86 -1.99 15.27 4.36
CA ALA A 86 -1.46 14.55 5.51
C ALA A 86 -0.12 13.87 5.21
N GLU A 87 0.74 13.81 6.22
CA GLU A 87 1.89 12.92 6.27
C GLU A 87 1.53 11.69 7.10
N LEU A 88 1.78 10.52 6.56
CA LEU A 88 1.38 9.24 7.12
C LEU A 88 2.64 8.39 7.37
N PRO A 89 3.31 8.57 8.51
CA PRO A 89 4.50 7.80 8.83
C PRO A 89 4.14 6.33 9.07
N ILE A 90 5.00 5.42 8.63
CA ILE A 90 4.91 4.00 8.95
C ILE A 90 5.52 3.78 10.33
N THR A 91 4.70 3.30 11.25
CA THR A 91 5.14 2.96 12.61
C THR A 91 6.06 1.74 12.60
N ASP A 92 6.90 1.60 13.63
CA ASP A 92 7.76 0.42 13.78
C ASP A 92 6.93 -0.88 13.84
N GLN A 93 5.77 -0.84 14.49
CA GLN A 93 4.86 -1.98 14.55
C GLN A 93 4.38 -2.42 13.16
N GLU A 94 3.97 -1.48 12.30
CA GLU A 94 3.55 -1.76 10.92
C GLU A 94 4.72 -2.27 10.06
N ARG A 95 5.92 -1.79 10.36
CA ARG A 95 7.15 -2.25 9.72
C ARG A 95 7.47 -3.69 10.08
N PHE A 96 7.39 -4.05 11.37
CA PHE A 96 7.63 -5.40 11.87
C PHE A 96 6.54 -6.39 11.42
N GLN A 97 5.27 -5.98 11.45
CA GLN A 97 4.14 -6.81 11.02
C GLN A 97 4.03 -6.96 9.50
N LYS A 98 4.91 -6.30 8.73
CA LYS A 98 4.89 -6.29 7.26
C LYS A 98 3.49 -5.97 6.72
N VAL A 99 2.86 -4.95 7.31
CA VAL A 99 1.55 -4.49 6.84
C VAL A 99 1.66 -4.14 5.36
N HIS A 100 0.82 -4.80 4.56
CA HIS A 100 0.81 -4.64 3.10
C HIS A 100 -0.25 -3.63 2.64
N ARG A 101 -1.28 -3.40 3.44
CA ARG A 101 -2.41 -2.52 3.12
C ARG A 101 -2.60 -1.45 4.16
N PHE A 102 -2.76 -0.22 3.70
CA PHE A 102 -2.98 0.95 4.52
C PHE A 102 -4.34 1.57 4.21
N ALA A 103 -4.87 2.31 5.18
CA ALA A 103 -6.08 3.08 5.03
C ALA A 103 -5.97 4.41 5.79
N TYR A 104 -6.58 5.45 5.23
CA TYR A 104 -6.74 6.75 5.83
C TYR A 104 -8.16 7.26 5.58
N VAL A 105 -8.73 7.98 6.54
CA VAL A 105 -10.06 8.60 6.36
C VAL A 105 -9.90 10.11 6.41
N ASP A 106 -10.15 10.77 5.27
CA ASP A 106 -10.22 12.22 5.21
C ASP A 106 -11.54 12.68 5.83
N THR A 107 -11.49 13.08 7.09
CA THR A 107 -12.64 13.57 7.84
C THR A 107 -12.95 15.04 7.58
N THR A 108 -12.08 15.75 6.87
CA THR A 108 -12.24 17.17 6.54
C THR A 108 -13.01 17.41 5.24
N ALA A 109 -13.24 16.35 4.46
CA ALA A 109 -14.03 16.41 3.23
C ALA A 109 -15.48 16.84 3.54
N GLN A 110 -16.02 17.78 2.78
CA GLN A 110 -17.36 18.32 2.94
C GLN A 110 -18.39 17.56 2.10
N MET A 111 -19.60 17.39 2.61
CA MET A 111 -20.69 16.69 1.92
C MET A 111 -21.04 17.36 0.60
N GLY A 112 -21.17 16.55 -0.47
CA GLY A 112 -21.51 17.02 -1.82
C GLY A 112 -20.32 17.54 -2.62
N HIS A 113 -19.13 17.70 -2.02
CA HIS A 113 -17.94 18.18 -2.71
C HIS A 113 -17.15 17.01 -3.28
N SER A 114 -16.54 17.20 -4.48
CA SER A 114 -15.65 16.25 -5.13
C SER A 114 -14.20 16.58 -4.83
N TYR A 115 -13.42 15.56 -4.52
CA TYR A 115 -12.01 15.68 -4.19
C TYR A 115 -11.18 14.71 -5.04
N ARG A 116 -10.02 15.18 -5.49
CA ARG A 116 -9.00 14.37 -6.13
C ARG A 116 -7.86 14.12 -5.13
N TYR A 117 -7.41 12.88 -5.09
CA TYR A 117 -6.33 12.46 -4.20
C TYR A 117 -5.19 11.84 -4.99
N MET A 118 -3.98 12.07 -4.52
CA MET A 118 -2.74 11.51 -5.05
C MET A 118 -1.79 11.26 -3.87
N MET A 119 -0.87 10.32 -4.03
CA MET A 119 0.04 9.91 -2.97
C MET A 119 1.47 9.81 -3.48
N ILE A 120 2.43 10.09 -2.60
CA ILE A 120 3.87 9.92 -2.81
C ILE A 120 4.40 9.08 -1.65
N SER A 121 5.19 8.04 -1.94
CA SER A 121 5.91 7.25 -0.95
C SER A 121 7.25 7.91 -0.64
N GLU A 122 7.73 7.79 0.60
CA GLU A 122 9.00 8.39 1.04
C GLU A 122 9.82 7.37 1.85
N THR A 123 11.13 7.30 1.57
CA THR A 123 12.08 6.48 2.34
C THR A 123 12.61 7.22 3.56
N ALA A 124 13.28 6.51 4.47
CA ALA A 124 13.93 7.10 5.64
C ALA A 124 15.04 8.13 5.26
N ASP A 125 15.68 7.94 4.10
CA ASP A 125 16.68 8.86 3.57
C ASP A 125 16.08 10.02 2.77
N GLY A 126 14.73 10.13 2.71
CA GLY A 126 14.03 11.24 2.05
C GLY A 126 13.85 11.08 0.53
N TYR A 127 14.17 9.92 -0.06
CA TYR A 127 13.86 9.67 -1.47
C TYR A 127 12.37 9.48 -1.67
N ARG A 128 11.84 10.10 -2.72
CA ARG A 128 10.41 10.11 -3.03
C ARG A 128 10.11 9.31 -4.29
N SER A 129 8.98 8.60 -4.26
CA SER A 129 8.47 7.93 -5.45
C SER A 129 7.90 8.94 -6.46
N ASP A 130 7.69 8.47 -7.69
CA ASP A 130 6.75 9.11 -8.59
C ASP A 130 5.34 9.16 -7.95
N PRO A 131 4.50 10.11 -8.37
CA PRO A 131 3.11 10.19 -7.92
C PRO A 131 2.32 8.92 -8.23
N SER A 132 1.39 8.55 -7.34
CA SER A 132 0.45 7.45 -7.55
C SER A 132 -0.53 7.75 -8.69
N ASN A 133 -1.42 6.78 -8.99
CA ASN A 133 -2.66 7.08 -9.70
C ASN A 133 -3.47 8.14 -8.94
N VAL A 134 -4.18 9.00 -9.68
CA VAL A 134 -5.12 9.97 -9.12
C VAL A 134 -6.49 9.28 -9.00
N VAL A 135 -7.14 9.47 -7.86
CA VAL A 135 -8.51 9.03 -7.64
C VAL A 135 -9.40 10.21 -7.31
N GLU A 136 -10.61 10.19 -7.85
CA GLU A 136 -11.62 11.19 -7.58
C GLU A 136 -12.77 10.57 -6.79
N GLN A 137 -13.26 11.27 -5.78
CA GLN A 137 -14.38 10.83 -4.97
C GLN A 137 -15.21 12.02 -4.48
N THR A 138 -16.51 11.98 -4.75
CA THR A 138 -17.46 12.89 -4.12
C THR A 138 -17.81 12.41 -2.72
N ARG A 139 -17.82 13.31 -1.75
CA ARG A 139 -18.23 13.00 -0.39
C ARG A 139 -19.74 12.77 -0.33
N THR A 140 -20.15 11.52 -0.26
CA THR A 140 -21.55 11.09 -0.15
C THR A 140 -21.75 10.22 1.10
N LYS A 141 -22.99 10.00 1.51
CA LYS A 141 -23.28 8.98 2.53
C LYS A 141 -22.96 7.60 1.94
N PRO A 142 -22.27 6.73 2.68
CA PRO A 142 -22.04 5.38 2.19
C PRO A 142 -23.38 4.64 2.02
N THR A 143 -23.52 3.92 0.92
CA THR A 143 -24.66 3.02 0.71
C THR A 143 -24.52 1.85 1.69
N PRO A 144 -25.53 1.58 2.54
CA PRO A 144 -25.49 0.41 3.40
C PRO A 144 -25.33 -0.87 2.56
N PRO A 145 -24.62 -1.87 3.07
CA PRO A 145 -24.57 -3.16 2.39
C PRO A 145 -25.99 -3.73 2.27
N LEU A 146 -26.29 -4.34 1.12
CA LEU A 146 -27.56 -5.05 0.92
C LEU A 146 -27.65 -6.16 1.96
N ARG A 147 -28.65 -6.10 2.83
CA ARG A 147 -28.90 -7.17 3.80
C ARG A 147 -29.57 -8.34 3.07
N PRO A 148 -29.19 -9.60 3.37
CA PRO A 148 -29.79 -10.78 2.74
C PRO A 148 -31.31 -10.81 2.86
N GLU A 149 -31.87 -10.31 3.96
CA GLU A 149 -33.31 -10.21 4.19
C GLU A 149 -34.06 -9.29 3.21
N ASN A 150 -33.36 -8.39 2.52
CA ASN A 150 -33.94 -7.54 1.48
C ASN A 150 -33.94 -8.22 0.10
N PHE A 151 -33.34 -9.40 0.00
CA PHE A 151 -33.36 -10.23 -1.21
C PHE A 151 -34.63 -11.09 -1.19
N LYS A 152 -35.78 -10.52 -1.55
CA LYS A 152 -36.95 -11.32 -1.90
C LYS A 152 -36.67 -11.99 -3.25
N LEU A 153 -36.26 -13.23 -3.23
CA LEU A 153 -36.25 -14.05 -4.44
C LEU A 153 -37.68 -14.07 -4.99
N PRO A 154 -37.90 -13.84 -6.29
CA PRO A 154 -39.19 -14.08 -6.90
C PRO A 154 -39.63 -15.50 -6.54
N MET A 155 -40.79 -15.63 -5.91
CA MET A 155 -41.36 -16.96 -5.62
C MET A 155 -41.58 -17.66 -6.97
N PRO A 156 -40.99 -18.87 -7.18
CA PRO A 156 -41.21 -19.59 -8.43
C PRO A 156 -42.72 -19.70 -8.66
N ALA A 157 -43.15 -19.46 -9.89
CA ALA A 157 -44.54 -19.61 -10.27
C ALA A 157 -45.01 -21.04 -9.91
N PRO A 158 -46.27 -21.20 -9.35
CA PRO A 158 -46.80 -22.52 -9.06
C PRO A 158 -46.80 -23.35 -10.34
N LEU A 159 -46.32 -24.59 -10.24
CA LEU A 159 -46.39 -25.53 -11.36
C LEU A 159 -47.85 -25.75 -11.74
N PRO A 160 -48.19 -25.82 -13.04
CA PRO A 160 -49.57 -26.11 -13.47
C PRO A 160 -50.06 -27.40 -12.83
N GLY A 161 -51.15 -27.34 -12.08
CA GLY A 161 -51.78 -28.48 -11.43
C GLY A 161 -51.47 -28.72 -9.95
N MET A 162 -50.66 -27.87 -9.30
CA MET A 162 -50.50 -27.90 -7.85
C MET A 162 -51.49 -27.01 -7.15
N PRO A 163 -52.19 -27.46 -6.08
CA PRO A 163 -53.05 -26.61 -5.29
C PRO A 163 -52.23 -25.53 -4.59
N THR A 164 -52.75 -24.28 -4.64
CA THR A 164 -52.11 -23.15 -3.97
C THR A 164 -52.03 -23.41 -2.47
N PRO A 165 -50.88 -23.29 -1.80
CA PRO A 165 -50.82 -23.42 -0.36
C PRO A 165 -51.67 -22.34 0.30
N ALA A 166 -52.49 -22.74 1.29
CA ALA A 166 -53.34 -21.83 2.05
C ALA A 166 -52.48 -20.80 2.82
N PRO A 167 -52.94 -19.57 2.98
CA PRO A 167 -52.24 -18.59 3.79
C PRO A 167 -52.12 -19.10 5.22
N THR A 168 -50.88 -19.13 5.73
CA THR A 168 -50.60 -19.46 7.14
C THR A 168 -51.13 -18.33 8.04
N PRO A 169 -51.83 -18.65 9.15
CA PRO A 169 -52.41 -17.67 10.06
C PRO A 169 -51.38 -16.78 10.77
#